data_c7c45435bf3f5376cb2f26e6d66504d0
#
_entry.id   c7c45435bf3f5376cb2f26e6d66504d0
#
_cell.length_a   1.000
_cell.length_b   1.000
_cell.length_c   1.000
_cell.angle_alpha   90.00
_cell.angle_beta   90.00
_cell.angle_gamma   90.00
#
_symmetry.space_group_name_H-M   'P 1'
#
loop_
_entity.id
_entity.type
_entity.pdbx_description
1 polymer ?
#
loop_
_entity_poly.entity_id
_entity_poly.type
_entity_poly.pdbx_seq_one_letter_code
_entity_poly.pdbx_strand_id
1 'polypeptide(L)'
;IEGHSLAPDNQKSTKYEHVIPQLVDIEEDPAIEGLLVILNTVGGDVEAGLALAELISGVSKPSATLVLGGGHSIGIPLAVSAKKSLIVPTASMTVHPVRMTGLVVGAPQTYQYFNQIQEQIVNFVTKNSHISREDFLRYMMATDEIATDVGTGLYGEEAVSSGLMDAIGSLSDALSLLHRQIDPVSYTHLRAHETLANLV
;
A
#
# COMPACT_ATOMS: atom_id res chain seq x y z
N ILE A 1 -0.53 3.46 -11.42
CA ILE A 1 -1.91 2.92 -11.41
C ILE A 1 -2.73 3.77 -12.37
N GLU A 2 -3.50 3.13 -13.22
CA GLU A 2 -4.28 3.77 -14.26
C GLU A 2 -5.73 3.30 -14.19
N GLY A 3 -6.66 4.24 -14.05
CA GLY A 3 -8.09 3.97 -14.04
C GLY A 3 -8.70 4.01 -15.44
N HIS A 4 -8.38 5.04 -16.20
CA HIS A 4 -8.76 5.20 -17.59
C HIS A 4 -7.50 5.49 -18.43
N SER A 5 -7.48 5.03 -19.68
CA SER A 5 -6.32 5.18 -20.57
C SER A 5 -6.13 6.64 -21.00
N LEU A 6 -5.57 7.44 -20.08
CA LEU A 6 -5.08 8.80 -20.36
C LEU A 6 -3.55 8.83 -20.55
N ALA A 7 -2.87 7.73 -20.22
CA ALA A 7 -1.42 7.62 -20.42
C ALA A 7 -1.11 7.32 -21.91
N PRO A 8 -0.03 7.89 -22.48
CA PRO A 8 0.44 7.51 -23.79
C PRO A 8 0.73 6.01 -23.89
N ASP A 9 0.45 5.38 -25.03
CA ASP A 9 0.61 3.93 -25.25
C ASP A 9 2.03 3.40 -24.99
N ASN A 10 3.03 4.28 -24.93
CA ASN A 10 4.41 3.94 -24.63
C ASN A 10 4.75 3.97 -23.13
N GLN A 11 3.81 4.34 -22.27
CA GLN A 11 4.02 4.39 -20.82
C GLN A 11 3.50 3.12 -20.17
N LYS A 12 4.39 2.40 -19.48
CA LYS A 12 4.00 1.19 -18.73
C LYS A 12 3.19 1.61 -17.50
N SER A 13 1.96 1.12 -17.39
CA SER A 13 1.09 1.34 -16.25
C SER A 13 0.43 0.03 -15.81
N THR A 14 0.06 -0.06 -14.54
CA THR A 14 -0.77 -1.14 -14.02
C THR A 14 -2.22 -0.74 -14.17
N LYS A 15 -2.97 -1.47 -14.97
CA LYS A 15 -4.38 -1.21 -15.22
C LYS A 15 -5.24 -1.94 -14.19
N TYR A 16 -6.11 -1.20 -13.52
CA TYR A 16 -6.94 -1.79 -12.47
C TYR A 16 -7.91 -2.85 -13.00
N GLU A 17 -8.41 -2.71 -14.22
CA GLU A 17 -9.24 -3.73 -14.87
C GLU A 17 -8.53 -5.06 -15.13
N HIS A 18 -7.19 -5.09 -15.13
CA HIS A 18 -6.41 -6.31 -15.21
C HIS A 18 -6.16 -6.95 -13.84
N VAL A 19 -6.14 -6.15 -12.77
CA VAL A 19 -5.88 -6.62 -11.40
C VAL A 19 -7.16 -7.12 -10.72
N ILE A 20 -8.30 -6.49 -10.98
CA ILE A 20 -9.58 -6.86 -10.35
C ILE A 20 -9.93 -8.34 -10.56
N PRO A 21 -9.89 -8.90 -11.79
CA PRO A 21 -10.18 -10.33 -11.99
C PRO A 21 -9.24 -11.23 -11.19
N GLN A 22 -7.95 -10.87 -11.09
CA GLN A 22 -6.98 -11.66 -10.31
C GLN A 22 -7.31 -11.65 -8.81
N LEU A 23 -7.76 -10.53 -8.26
CA LEU A 23 -8.19 -10.45 -6.86
C LEU A 23 -9.46 -11.26 -6.60
N VAL A 24 -10.38 -11.29 -7.57
CA VAL A 24 -11.57 -12.14 -7.50
C VAL A 24 -11.20 -13.62 -7.57
N ASP A 25 -10.30 -14.01 -8.48
CA ASP A 25 -9.81 -15.38 -8.60
C ASP A 25 -9.10 -15.81 -7.29
N ILE A 26 -8.30 -14.92 -6.69
CA ILE A 26 -7.65 -15.19 -5.40
C ILE A 26 -8.67 -15.45 -4.31
N GLU A 27 -9.74 -14.66 -4.25
CA GLU A 27 -10.79 -14.86 -3.24
C GLU A 27 -11.55 -16.17 -3.44
N GLU A 28 -11.94 -16.49 -4.69
CA GLU A 28 -12.84 -17.59 -5.00
C GLU A 28 -12.13 -18.97 -5.12
N ASP A 29 -10.88 -19.03 -5.61
CA ASP A 29 -10.17 -20.29 -5.81
C ASP A 29 -9.66 -20.88 -4.48
N PRO A 30 -10.21 -22.02 -4.02
CA PRO A 30 -9.77 -22.67 -2.77
C PRO A 30 -8.33 -23.19 -2.80
N ALA A 31 -7.70 -23.32 -3.95
CA ALA A 31 -6.29 -23.70 -4.06
C ALA A 31 -5.32 -22.54 -3.76
N ILE A 32 -5.80 -21.31 -3.79
CA ILE A 32 -5.03 -20.13 -3.42
C ILE A 32 -5.23 -19.84 -1.93
N GLU A 33 -4.17 -19.95 -1.14
CA GLU A 33 -4.24 -19.85 0.32
C GLU A 33 -3.90 -18.47 0.87
N GLY A 34 -3.32 -17.57 0.06
CA GLY A 34 -2.94 -16.23 0.51
C GLY A 34 -2.55 -15.29 -0.63
N LEU A 35 -2.42 -14.02 -0.30
CA LEU A 35 -2.08 -12.94 -1.22
C LEU A 35 -0.83 -12.18 -0.77
N LEU A 36 0.17 -12.09 -1.63
CA LEU A 36 1.29 -11.17 -1.48
C LEU A 36 1.24 -10.09 -2.57
N VAL A 37 1.07 -8.84 -2.16
CA VAL A 37 1.12 -7.68 -3.07
C VAL A 37 2.49 -7.03 -2.96
N ILE A 38 3.24 -7.03 -4.06
CA ILE A 38 4.56 -6.37 -4.14
C ILE A 38 4.39 -5.03 -4.83
N LEU A 39 4.84 -3.96 -4.15
CA LEU A 39 4.64 -2.59 -4.59
C LEU A 39 5.95 -1.90 -4.96
N ASN A 40 5.95 -1.29 -6.14
CA ASN A 40 6.91 -0.30 -6.58
C ASN A 40 6.17 0.67 -7.52
N THR A 41 5.60 1.73 -6.96
CA THR A 41 4.73 2.65 -7.69
C THR A 41 4.96 4.10 -7.32
N VAL A 42 4.84 4.97 -8.30
CA VAL A 42 4.83 6.44 -8.11
C VAL A 42 3.43 6.98 -7.79
N GLY A 43 2.41 6.11 -7.80
CA GLY A 43 1.01 6.49 -7.63
C GLY A 43 0.23 6.43 -8.94
N GLY A 44 -0.78 7.29 -9.08
CA GLY A 44 -1.63 7.36 -10.27
C GLY A 44 -3.05 7.82 -9.98
N ASP A 45 -4.02 7.25 -10.67
CA ASP A 45 -5.44 7.55 -10.51
C ASP A 45 -5.93 7.18 -9.10
N VAL A 46 -6.56 8.14 -8.43
CA VAL A 46 -6.97 8.00 -7.03
C VAL A 46 -8.14 7.02 -6.89
N GLU A 47 -9.14 7.10 -7.77
CA GLU A 47 -10.32 6.24 -7.68
C GLU A 47 -9.94 4.78 -7.99
N ALA A 48 -9.12 4.55 -9.01
CA ALA A 48 -8.60 3.23 -9.33
C ALA A 48 -7.74 2.64 -8.20
N GLY A 49 -6.88 3.46 -7.60
CA GLY A 49 -6.04 3.03 -6.48
C GLY A 49 -6.82 2.71 -5.22
N LEU A 50 -7.81 3.53 -4.85
CA LEU A 50 -8.70 3.25 -3.72
C LEU A 50 -9.55 1.98 -3.97
N ALA A 51 -10.07 1.81 -5.19
CA ALA A 51 -10.83 0.60 -5.54
C ALA A 51 -9.99 -0.67 -5.34
N LEU A 52 -8.74 -0.68 -5.80
CA LEU A 52 -7.83 -1.80 -5.57
C LEU A 52 -7.49 -1.98 -4.08
N ALA A 53 -7.28 -0.89 -3.34
CA ALA A 53 -6.99 -0.95 -1.92
C ALA A 53 -8.15 -1.55 -1.12
N GLU A 54 -9.38 -1.15 -1.42
CA GLU A 54 -10.59 -1.72 -0.81
C GLU A 54 -10.76 -3.21 -1.16
N LEU A 55 -10.50 -3.60 -2.41
CA LEU A 55 -10.55 -5.01 -2.80
C LEU A 55 -9.52 -5.85 -2.04
N ILE A 56 -8.26 -5.38 -1.95
CA ILE A 56 -7.21 -6.09 -1.19
C ILE A 56 -7.56 -6.17 0.29
N SER A 57 -8.06 -5.07 0.87
CA SER A 57 -8.50 -5.03 2.27
C SER A 57 -9.68 -5.97 2.55
N GLY A 58 -10.52 -6.20 1.54
CA GLY A 58 -11.68 -7.10 1.61
C GLY A 58 -11.35 -8.58 1.43
N VAL A 59 -10.14 -8.96 0.96
CA VAL A 59 -9.75 -10.37 0.80
C VAL A 59 -9.82 -11.10 2.13
N SER A 60 -10.59 -12.20 2.16
CA SER A 60 -10.78 -13.01 3.38
C SER A 60 -9.53 -13.80 3.76
N LYS A 61 -8.72 -14.19 2.78
CA LYS A 61 -7.51 -15.00 2.91
C LYS A 61 -6.37 -14.23 3.59
N PRO A 62 -5.36 -14.92 4.14
CA PRO A 62 -4.11 -14.31 4.59
C PRO A 62 -3.51 -13.39 3.53
N SER A 63 -3.13 -12.18 3.90
CA SER A 63 -2.59 -11.22 2.95
C SER A 63 -1.47 -10.37 3.53
N ALA A 64 -0.50 -10.04 2.69
CA ALA A 64 0.59 -9.14 3.03
C ALA A 64 0.90 -8.21 1.86
N THR A 65 1.37 -7.00 2.16
CA THR A 65 2.00 -6.10 1.20
C THR A 65 3.48 -6.00 1.48
N LEU A 66 4.27 -5.77 0.43
CA LEU A 66 5.70 -5.49 0.52
C LEU A 66 6.07 -4.33 -0.42
N VAL A 67 6.51 -3.21 0.16
CA VAL A 67 7.03 -2.07 -0.61
C VAL A 67 8.52 -2.28 -0.86
N LEU A 68 8.91 -2.44 -2.15
CA LEU A 68 10.30 -2.69 -2.57
C LEU A 68 11.06 -1.44 -3.02
N GLY A 69 10.38 -0.47 -3.59
CA GLY A 69 11.00 0.76 -4.10
C GLY A 69 10.18 1.97 -3.69
N GLY A 70 9.19 2.34 -4.51
CA GLY A 70 8.26 3.42 -4.22
C GLY A 70 6.89 2.92 -3.75
N GLY A 71 6.33 3.56 -2.71
CA GLY A 71 4.94 3.44 -2.30
C GLY A 71 4.30 4.83 -2.24
N HIS A 72 4.40 5.60 -3.36
CA HIS A 72 4.08 7.03 -3.33
C HIS A 72 2.62 7.33 -3.62
N SER A 73 2.10 8.44 -3.04
CA SER A 73 0.78 8.96 -3.37
C SER A 73 -0.33 7.92 -3.10
N ILE A 74 -1.15 7.58 -4.11
CA ILE A 74 -2.18 6.54 -3.98
C ILE A 74 -1.60 5.12 -3.79
N GLY A 75 -0.30 4.95 -3.89
CA GLY A 75 0.41 3.75 -3.47
C GLY A 75 0.37 3.52 -1.95
N ILE A 76 0.15 4.57 -1.15
CA ILE A 76 0.04 4.47 0.31
C ILE A 76 -1.17 3.66 0.77
N PRO A 77 -2.40 3.96 0.35
CA PRO A 77 -3.54 3.09 0.62
C PRO A 77 -3.32 1.63 0.20
N LEU A 78 -2.69 1.40 -0.96
CA LEU A 78 -2.36 0.05 -1.41
C LEU A 78 -1.35 -0.64 -0.47
N ALA A 79 -0.35 0.10 0.01
CA ALA A 79 0.66 -0.45 0.90
C ALA A 79 0.09 -0.92 2.25
N VAL A 80 -0.94 -0.25 2.75
CA VAL A 80 -1.58 -0.58 4.05
C VAL A 80 -2.85 -1.42 3.90
N SER A 81 -3.21 -1.85 2.69
CA SER A 81 -4.48 -2.52 2.43
C SER A 81 -4.53 -3.99 2.87
N ALA A 82 -3.40 -4.69 2.93
CA ALA A 82 -3.36 -6.08 3.37
C ALA A 82 -3.38 -6.21 4.90
N LYS A 83 -3.62 -7.44 5.39
CA LYS A 83 -3.61 -7.74 6.84
C LYS A 83 -2.27 -7.48 7.51
N LYS A 84 -1.17 -7.49 6.74
CA LYS A 84 0.17 -7.10 7.17
C LYS A 84 0.89 -6.34 6.09
N SER A 85 1.64 -5.32 6.50
CA SER A 85 2.37 -4.42 5.61
C SER A 85 3.87 -4.37 5.95
N LEU A 86 4.71 -4.67 4.96
CA LEU A 86 6.15 -4.63 5.09
C LEU A 86 6.77 -3.65 4.10
N ILE A 87 7.92 -3.10 4.47
CA ILE A 87 8.70 -2.21 3.64
C ILE A 87 10.18 -2.57 3.75
N VAL A 88 10.93 -2.57 2.64
CA VAL A 88 12.38 -2.75 2.71
C VAL A 88 13.07 -1.45 3.17
N PRO A 89 14.27 -1.52 3.80
CA PRO A 89 14.95 -0.34 4.35
C PRO A 89 15.20 0.79 3.34
N THR A 90 15.45 0.44 2.08
CA THR A 90 15.76 1.40 1.00
C THR A 90 14.54 1.95 0.27
N ALA A 91 13.36 1.43 0.55
CA ALA A 91 12.13 1.92 -0.06
C ALA A 91 11.67 3.25 0.57
N SER A 92 10.90 4.01 -0.18
CA SER A 92 10.35 5.29 0.25
C SER A 92 8.87 5.43 -0.07
N MET A 93 8.18 6.20 0.75
CA MET A 93 6.76 6.51 0.61
C MET A 93 6.58 8.03 0.66
N THR A 94 5.81 8.60 -0.26
CA THR A 94 5.53 10.04 -0.26
C THR A 94 4.07 10.28 0.06
N VAL A 95 3.82 10.91 1.20
CA VAL A 95 2.52 11.38 1.65
C VAL A 95 2.34 12.82 1.17
N HIS A 96 1.29 13.10 0.42
CA HIS A 96 0.99 14.44 -0.06
C HIS A 96 -0.51 14.63 -0.29
N PRO A 97 -1.03 15.89 -0.33
CA PRO A 97 -2.44 16.16 -0.65
C PRO A 97 -2.83 15.68 -2.04
N VAL A 98 -4.12 15.45 -2.23
CA VAL A 98 -4.67 15.17 -3.57
C VAL A 98 -4.36 16.33 -4.50
N ARG A 99 -3.87 16.01 -5.69
CA ARG A 99 -3.49 16.99 -6.72
C ARG A 99 -4.37 16.85 -7.95
N MET A 100 -4.61 17.98 -8.61
CA MET A 100 -5.27 18.02 -9.90
C MET A 100 -4.50 18.93 -10.85
N THR A 101 -4.44 18.53 -12.11
CA THR A 101 -4.05 19.40 -13.22
C THR A 101 -5.22 19.49 -14.19
N GLY A 102 -5.60 20.71 -14.57
CA GLY A 102 -6.68 20.93 -15.53
C GLY A 102 -7.48 22.20 -15.29
N LEU A 103 -8.55 22.38 -16.09
CA LEU A 103 -9.49 23.47 -15.97
C LEU A 103 -10.41 23.26 -14.76
N VAL A 104 -10.48 24.23 -13.87
CA VAL A 104 -11.41 24.24 -12.74
C VAL A 104 -12.66 25.02 -13.11
N VAL A 105 -13.81 24.34 -13.10
CA VAL A 105 -15.13 24.96 -13.30
C VAL A 105 -15.89 24.85 -11.97
N GLY A 106 -16.23 26.00 -11.38
CA GLY A 106 -16.90 26.02 -10.08
C GLY A 106 -15.95 25.75 -8.90
N ALA A 107 -15.14 26.73 -8.51
CA ALA A 107 -14.13 26.60 -7.49
C ALA A 107 -14.61 26.02 -6.13
N PRO A 108 -15.77 26.46 -5.56
CA PRO A 108 -16.24 25.89 -4.30
C PRO A 108 -16.59 24.40 -4.38
N GLN A 109 -17.23 23.98 -5.46
CA GLN A 109 -17.62 22.57 -5.68
C GLN A 109 -16.38 21.70 -5.90
N THR A 110 -15.41 22.18 -6.66
CA THR A 110 -14.14 21.50 -6.87
C THR A 110 -13.37 21.33 -5.57
N TYR A 111 -13.29 22.37 -4.74
CA TYR A 111 -12.66 22.28 -3.43
C TYR A 111 -13.34 21.23 -2.53
N GLN A 112 -14.68 21.25 -2.46
CA GLN A 112 -15.44 20.27 -1.68
C GLN A 112 -15.21 18.84 -2.15
N TYR A 113 -15.18 18.62 -3.46
CA TYR A 113 -14.91 17.30 -4.06
C TYR A 113 -13.51 16.78 -3.69
N PHE A 114 -12.46 17.61 -3.84
CA PHE A 114 -11.11 17.20 -3.47
C PHE A 114 -10.93 16.97 -1.99
N ASN A 115 -11.56 17.79 -1.17
CA ASN A 115 -11.54 17.59 0.28
C ASN A 115 -12.19 16.26 0.66
N GLN A 116 -13.29 15.90 0.02
CA GLN A 116 -13.97 14.62 0.25
C GLN A 116 -13.09 13.43 -0.16
N ILE A 117 -12.45 13.48 -1.33
CA ILE A 117 -11.51 12.43 -1.78
C ILE A 117 -10.32 12.31 -0.80
N GLN A 118 -9.75 13.43 -0.37
CA GLN A 118 -8.66 13.43 0.59
C GLN A 118 -9.08 12.80 1.92
N GLU A 119 -10.28 13.10 2.41
CA GLU A 119 -10.84 12.49 3.61
C GLU A 119 -11.02 10.97 3.45
N GLN A 120 -11.43 10.48 2.29
CA GLN A 120 -11.51 9.04 2.01
C GLN A 120 -10.15 8.38 2.14
N ILE A 121 -9.09 8.97 1.57
CA ILE A 121 -7.72 8.47 1.68
C ILE A 121 -7.27 8.45 3.15
N VAL A 122 -7.45 9.56 3.87
CA VAL A 122 -7.07 9.67 5.28
C VAL A 122 -7.77 8.60 6.11
N ASN A 123 -9.08 8.46 5.94
CA ASN A 123 -9.87 7.48 6.68
C ASN A 123 -9.44 6.03 6.36
N PHE A 124 -9.20 5.72 5.09
CA PHE A 124 -8.73 4.39 4.69
C PHE A 124 -7.36 4.06 5.31
N VAL A 125 -6.40 4.97 5.20
CA VAL A 125 -5.03 4.76 5.71
C VAL A 125 -5.04 4.60 7.23
N THR A 126 -5.72 5.49 7.95
CA THR A 126 -5.76 5.44 9.43
C THR A 126 -6.56 4.26 9.98
N LYS A 127 -7.50 3.71 9.21
CA LYS A 127 -8.21 2.47 9.55
C LYS A 127 -7.35 1.23 9.37
N ASN A 128 -6.48 1.23 8.36
CA ASN A 128 -5.71 0.06 7.95
C ASN A 128 -4.22 0.10 8.37
N SER A 129 -3.82 1.07 9.21
CA SER A 129 -2.46 1.21 9.75
C SER A 129 -2.51 1.64 11.22
N HIS A 130 -1.34 1.81 11.83
CA HIS A 130 -1.21 2.30 13.21
C HIS A 130 -0.95 3.81 13.31
N ILE A 131 -0.83 4.49 12.16
CA ILE A 131 -0.58 5.93 12.15
C ILE A 131 -1.80 6.70 12.67
N SER A 132 -1.57 7.71 13.51
CA SER A 132 -2.65 8.59 13.94
C SER A 132 -3.13 9.47 12.79
N ARG A 133 -4.41 9.84 12.81
CA ARG A 133 -4.96 10.80 11.84
C ARG A 133 -4.19 12.14 11.87
N GLU A 134 -3.82 12.59 13.06
CA GLU A 134 -3.09 13.84 13.26
C GLU A 134 -1.71 13.77 12.59
N ASP A 135 -0.95 12.71 12.83
CA ASP A 135 0.37 12.52 12.23
C ASP A 135 0.30 12.37 10.71
N PHE A 136 -0.68 11.60 10.22
CA PHE A 136 -0.85 11.44 8.77
C PHE A 136 -1.18 12.75 8.07
N LEU A 137 -2.07 13.58 8.65
CA LEU A 137 -2.37 14.92 8.14
C LEU A 137 -1.17 15.86 8.26
N ARG A 138 -0.38 15.80 9.34
CA ARG A 138 0.84 16.57 9.49
C ARG A 138 1.84 16.27 8.39
N TYR A 139 2.10 14.98 8.10
CA TYR A 139 2.96 14.57 6.97
C TYR A 139 2.40 15.01 5.63
N MET A 140 1.10 14.89 5.44
CA MET A 140 0.43 15.28 4.19
C MET A 140 0.57 16.76 3.89
N MET A 141 0.52 17.63 4.91
CA MET A 141 0.48 19.09 4.79
C MET A 141 1.82 19.76 5.07
N ALA A 142 2.90 19.02 5.28
CA ALA A 142 4.23 19.57 5.49
C ALA A 142 4.73 20.34 4.26
N THR A 143 5.36 21.50 4.47
CA THR A 143 5.82 22.40 3.40
C THR A 143 7.33 22.48 3.25
N ASP A 144 8.07 21.95 4.21
CA ASP A 144 9.53 22.17 4.33
C ASP A 144 10.35 20.93 3.94
N GLU A 145 9.71 19.79 3.67
CA GLU A 145 10.41 18.52 3.48
C GLU A 145 10.59 18.11 2.00
N ILE A 146 9.72 18.58 1.12
CA ILE A 146 9.84 18.35 -0.31
C ILE A 146 10.20 19.67 -0.98
N ALA A 147 11.37 19.75 -1.60
CA ALA A 147 12.01 21.00 -2.07
C ALA A 147 11.15 21.87 -3.01
N THR A 148 10.10 21.35 -3.62
CA THR A 148 9.24 22.07 -4.59
C THR A 148 7.75 21.84 -4.37
N ASP A 149 7.34 21.17 -3.26
CA ASP A 149 5.96 20.73 -3.10
C ASP A 149 5.53 20.59 -1.63
N VAL A 150 4.26 20.25 -1.42
CA VAL A 150 3.67 19.96 -0.11
C VAL A 150 3.65 18.44 0.10
N GLY A 151 4.06 17.99 1.27
CA GLY A 151 4.07 16.59 1.69
C GLY A 151 5.37 16.16 2.35
N THR A 152 5.46 14.88 2.68
CA THR A 152 6.61 14.27 3.37
C THR A 152 7.04 13.00 2.66
N GLY A 153 8.35 12.81 2.52
CA GLY A 153 8.98 11.55 2.13
C GLY A 153 9.35 10.74 3.37
N LEU A 154 8.77 9.56 3.54
CA LEU A 154 9.11 8.61 4.61
C LEU A 154 9.94 7.46 4.04
N TYR A 155 11.10 7.21 4.59
CA TYR A 155 11.93 6.05 4.26
C TYR A 155 11.58 4.86 5.14
N GLY A 156 12.08 3.66 4.80
CA GLY A 156 11.66 2.40 5.42
C GLY A 156 11.46 2.46 6.93
N GLU A 157 12.49 2.85 7.70
CA GLU A 157 12.40 2.93 9.17
C GLU A 157 11.44 4.02 9.65
N GLU A 158 11.36 5.15 8.95
CA GLU A 158 10.45 6.24 9.29
C GLU A 158 9.00 5.84 9.02
N ALA A 159 8.74 5.11 7.92
CA ALA A 159 7.42 4.60 7.61
C ALA A 159 6.92 3.60 8.69
N VAL A 160 7.82 2.83 9.29
CA VAL A 160 7.48 1.92 10.39
C VAL A 160 7.32 2.68 11.71
N SER A 161 8.27 3.55 12.05
CA SER A 161 8.22 4.29 13.32
C SER A 161 7.04 5.26 13.41
N SER A 162 6.56 5.78 12.27
CA SER A 162 5.34 6.59 12.20
C SER A 162 4.05 5.77 12.38
N GLY A 163 4.13 4.45 12.33
CA GLY A 163 2.97 3.55 12.35
C GLY A 163 2.27 3.40 10.99
N LEU A 164 2.85 3.93 9.91
CA LEU A 164 2.28 3.78 8.57
C LEU A 164 2.44 2.34 8.05
N MET A 165 3.61 1.73 8.27
CA MET A 165 3.90 0.33 7.92
C MET A 165 4.11 -0.50 9.18
N ASP A 166 3.78 -1.81 9.13
CA ASP A 166 3.91 -2.69 10.31
C ASP A 166 5.37 -3.02 10.63
N ALA A 167 6.21 -3.29 9.62
CA ALA A 167 7.59 -3.71 9.86
C ALA A 167 8.52 -3.48 8.66
N ILE A 168 9.81 -3.37 8.97
CA ILE A 168 10.88 -3.58 7.98
C ILE A 168 10.93 -5.08 7.66
N GLY A 169 11.02 -5.43 6.38
CA GLY A 169 11.14 -6.82 5.97
C GLY A 169 11.52 -7.00 4.51
N SER A 170 12.11 -8.14 4.23
CA SER A 170 12.46 -8.64 2.89
C SER A 170 11.31 -9.45 2.28
N LEU A 171 11.50 -9.90 1.04
CA LEU A 171 10.60 -10.87 0.41
C LEU A 171 10.49 -12.17 1.24
N SER A 172 11.60 -12.66 1.78
CA SER A 172 11.61 -13.86 2.63
C SER A 172 10.79 -13.66 3.90
N ASP A 173 10.87 -12.47 4.50
CA ASP A 173 10.10 -12.14 5.71
C ASP A 173 8.60 -12.07 5.40
N ALA A 174 8.22 -11.46 4.28
CA ALA A 174 6.84 -11.38 3.82
C ALA A 174 6.25 -12.77 3.54
N LEU A 175 6.98 -13.63 2.83
CA LEU A 175 6.55 -15.01 2.57
C LEU A 175 6.46 -15.83 3.86
N SER A 176 7.46 -15.71 4.75
CA SER A 176 7.45 -16.39 6.05
C SER A 176 6.27 -15.96 6.92
N LEU A 177 5.94 -14.68 6.88
CA LEU A 177 4.77 -14.15 7.59
C LEU A 177 3.46 -14.71 7.01
N LEU A 178 3.36 -14.76 5.67
CA LEU A 178 2.19 -15.30 5.00
C LEU A 178 1.99 -16.80 5.31
N HIS A 179 3.07 -17.60 5.23
CA HIS A 179 3.02 -19.02 5.57
C HIS A 179 2.57 -19.26 7.03
N ARG A 180 3.04 -18.43 7.98
CA ARG A 180 2.58 -18.51 9.38
C ARG A 180 1.09 -18.19 9.55
N GLN A 181 0.54 -17.33 8.70
CA GLN A 181 -0.89 -17.02 8.73
C GLN A 181 -1.75 -18.11 8.09
N ILE A 182 -1.22 -18.80 7.07
CA ILE A 182 -1.89 -19.91 6.38
C ILE A 182 -1.89 -21.16 7.26
N ASP A 183 -0.73 -21.54 7.76
CA ASP A 183 -0.59 -22.73 8.62
C ASP A 183 0.21 -22.42 9.89
N PRO A 184 -0.45 -21.96 10.95
CA PRO A 184 0.22 -21.62 12.21
C PRO A 184 0.92 -22.81 12.89
N VAL A 185 0.50 -24.05 12.63
CA VAL A 185 1.00 -25.26 13.29
C VAL A 185 2.22 -25.85 12.57
N SER A 186 2.18 -25.94 11.26
CA SER A 186 3.25 -26.54 10.44
C SER A 186 4.53 -25.70 10.45
N TYR A 187 4.41 -24.37 10.44
CA TYR A 187 5.56 -23.46 10.37
C TYR A 187 6.46 -23.51 11.62
N THR A 188 5.91 -23.78 12.80
CA THR A 188 6.69 -23.94 14.03
C THR A 188 7.55 -25.21 13.99
N HIS A 189 7.11 -26.27 13.32
CA HIS A 189 7.87 -27.52 13.17
C HIS A 189 9.02 -27.41 12.16
N LEU A 190 8.85 -26.65 11.08
CA LEU A 190 9.92 -26.46 10.08
C LEU A 190 11.13 -25.70 10.66
N ARG A 191 10.90 -24.65 11.45
CA ARG A 191 12.00 -23.93 12.13
C ARG A 191 12.68 -24.75 13.22
N ALA A 192 12.00 -25.66 13.89
CA ALA A 192 12.61 -26.53 14.87
C ALA A 192 13.59 -27.53 14.21
N HIS A 193 13.31 -27.99 12.99
CA HIS A 193 14.21 -28.84 12.22
C HIS A 193 15.42 -28.10 11.65
N GLU A 194 15.26 -26.85 11.19
CA GLU A 194 16.38 -26.03 10.69
C GLU A 194 17.39 -25.65 11.78
N THR A 195 16.92 -25.39 13.01
CA THR A 195 17.79 -25.09 14.15
C THR A 195 18.59 -26.32 14.62
N LEU A 196 18.07 -27.51 14.46
CA LEU A 196 18.79 -28.76 14.80
C LEU A 196 19.82 -29.15 13.72
N ALA A 197 19.58 -28.82 12.44
CA ALA A 197 20.51 -29.10 11.33
C ALA A 197 21.74 -28.18 11.32
N ASN A 198 21.69 -27.01 11.96
CA ASN A 198 22.80 -26.06 12.06
C ASN A 198 23.66 -26.23 13.33
N LEU A 199 23.47 -27.30 14.11
CA LEU A 199 24.23 -27.62 15.33
C LEU A 199 25.16 -28.82 15.17
N VAL A 200 25.47 -29.23 13.92
CA VAL A 200 26.46 -30.30 13.62
C VAL A 200 27.61 -29.72 12.83
#